data_37452ac52b17d4ccd1b2a3f543317274
#
_entry.id   37452ac52b17d4ccd1b2a3f543317274
#
_cell.length_a   1.000
_cell.length_b   1.000
_cell.length_c   1.000
_cell.angle_alpha   90.00
_cell.angle_beta   90.00
_cell.angle_gamma   90.00
#
_symmetry.space_group_name_H-M   'P 1'
#
loop_
_entity.id
_entity.type
_entity.pdbx_description
1 polymer ?
#
loop_
_entity_poly.entity_id
_entity_poly.type
_entity_poly.pdbx_seq_one_letter_code
_entity_poly.pdbx_strand_id
1 'polypeptide(L)'
;KLTADKISRGLAVLKREVGSKLLSHVNACVHCGLCAESCVYYKFRPGEHFVPGKKADVVSSVYRRYNTLSGRMFPWLTRARKLDDATIEDMVDLLYGSCTMCGRCNKHCSVGVDIEFLIRTGRAMLAEMGYVPETLQKTVDAAITTGNNMGIPTREFIDTLQWLEEDLQYEVNDDKAFIPINEKGRNILYTLNPREPKFFPLSISAMAKVFYAAGESWTLSTEMYDVTNYAYFSGSLDEGRIIAQRLCDEMHRLEAKKCILAECGHGSRAFRWEAPNYLQKEFPFGVDTSVELLAEYIREGRIIVDPEKNQEVVTLHDPCNLTRGGGIYEEQRYILHKCVKNFVEMNPPGLDNLCCGGGGGQLSMSEYNERRMGIAGLKAEQIKKTGAAVVATPCHNCVDQLIQTNAAYKLNVKIKTLAEIVADAIVLENEEKSNT
;
A
#
# COMPACT_ATOMS: atom_id res chain seq x y z
N LYS A 1 2.33 12.75 28.58
CA LYS A 1 2.91 11.99 29.71
C LYS A 1 2.33 10.57 29.73
N LEU A 2 3.19 9.59 29.98
CA LEU A 2 2.81 8.21 30.17
C LEU A 2 2.07 8.06 31.51
N THR A 3 0.89 7.43 31.47
CA THR A 3 0.06 7.16 32.67
C THR A 3 -0.15 5.66 32.85
N ALA A 4 -0.54 5.23 34.04
CA ALA A 4 -0.86 3.83 34.32
C ALA A 4 -2.01 3.31 33.43
N ASP A 5 -2.99 4.14 33.11
CA ASP A 5 -4.09 3.84 32.19
C ASP A 5 -3.58 3.57 30.78
N LYS A 6 -2.73 4.46 30.22
CA LYS A 6 -2.11 4.25 28.92
C LYS A 6 -1.33 2.94 28.86
N ILE A 7 -0.52 2.65 29.88
CA ILE A 7 0.23 1.38 29.99
C ILE A 7 -0.74 0.20 29.96
N SER A 8 -1.81 0.27 30.74
CA SER A 8 -2.82 -0.81 30.80
C SER A 8 -3.47 -1.07 29.44
N ARG A 9 -3.84 -0.01 28.70
CA ARG A 9 -4.39 -0.12 27.33
C ARG A 9 -3.40 -0.75 26.36
N GLY A 10 -2.15 -0.28 26.33
CA GLY A 10 -1.12 -0.85 25.47
C GLY A 10 -0.83 -2.33 25.78
N LEU A 11 -0.82 -2.72 27.06
CA LEU A 11 -0.64 -4.11 27.46
C LEU A 11 -1.86 -4.99 27.14
N ALA A 12 -3.06 -4.41 27.08
CA ALA A 12 -4.26 -5.13 26.65
C ALA A 12 -4.14 -5.64 25.21
N VAL A 13 -3.43 -4.90 24.33
CA VAL A 13 -3.13 -5.36 22.96
C VAL A 13 -2.35 -6.66 22.99
N LEU A 14 -1.29 -6.73 23.78
CA LEU A 14 -0.50 -7.97 23.91
C LEU A 14 -1.36 -9.15 24.38
N LYS A 15 -2.30 -8.91 25.29
CA LYS A 15 -3.20 -9.98 25.77
C LYS A 15 -4.19 -10.42 24.68
N ARG A 16 -4.71 -9.49 23.90
CA ARG A 16 -5.63 -9.78 22.79
C ARG A 16 -4.93 -10.57 21.68
N GLU A 17 -3.69 -10.20 21.37
CA GLU A 17 -2.86 -10.84 20.34
C GLU A 17 -2.11 -12.09 20.86
N VAL A 18 -2.19 -12.40 22.17
CA VAL A 18 -1.61 -13.60 22.79
C VAL A 18 -2.38 -14.84 22.32
N GLY A 19 -2.18 -15.18 21.04
CA GLY A 19 -2.45 -16.51 20.54
C GLY A 19 -1.14 -17.22 20.26
N SER A 20 -1.22 -18.41 19.69
CA SER A 20 -0.05 -19.18 19.27
C SER A 20 0.88 -18.38 18.34
N LYS A 21 0.34 -17.49 17.52
CA LYS A 21 1.10 -16.65 16.58
C LYS A 21 2.07 -15.70 17.31
N LEU A 22 1.59 -14.89 18.24
CA LEU A 22 2.47 -13.95 18.96
C LEU A 22 3.55 -14.68 19.75
N LEU A 23 3.16 -15.74 20.48
CA LEU A 23 4.08 -16.54 21.31
C LEU A 23 5.19 -17.19 20.50
N SER A 24 4.87 -17.76 19.34
CA SER A 24 5.87 -18.38 18.47
C SER A 24 6.88 -17.35 17.95
N HIS A 25 6.44 -16.19 17.48
CA HIS A 25 7.35 -15.21 16.92
C HIS A 25 8.20 -14.48 17.97
N VAL A 26 7.67 -14.20 19.16
CA VAL A 26 8.40 -13.57 20.27
C VAL A 26 9.57 -14.44 20.74
N ASN A 27 9.41 -15.77 20.68
CA ASN A 27 10.41 -16.73 21.18
C ASN A 27 11.30 -17.33 20.09
N ALA A 28 10.93 -17.22 18.81
CA ALA A 28 11.65 -17.86 17.71
C ALA A 28 12.90 -17.10 17.25
N CYS A 29 13.04 -15.81 17.56
CA CYS A 29 14.16 -15.02 17.09
C CYS A 29 15.46 -15.41 17.80
N VAL A 30 16.42 -15.96 17.05
CA VAL A 30 17.74 -16.38 17.52
C VAL A 30 18.82 -15.28 17.37
N HIS A 31 18.42 -14.06 17.02
CA HIS A 31 19.30 -12.89 16.86
C HIS A 31 20.49 -13.11 15.88
N CYS A 32 20.31 -13.93 14.84
CA CYS A 32 21.36 -14.22 13.86
C CYS A 32 21.75 -13.03 12.95
N GLY A 33 20.92 -11.98 12.88
CA GLY A 33 21.21 -10.78 12.11
C GLY A 33 20.92 -10.86 10.59
N LEU A 34 20.56 -12.00 10.01
CA LEU A 34 20.33 -12.17 8.56
C LEU A 34 19.28 -11.21 7.99
N CYS A 35 18.27 -10.83 8.78
CA CYS A 35 17.26 -9.87 8.38
C CYS A 35 17.82 -8.44 8.13
N ALA A 36 19.01 -8.12 8.64
CA ALA A 36 19.64 -6.81 8.44
C ALA A 36 19.88 -6.53 6.95
N GLU A 37 20.49 -7.48 6.25
CA GLU A 37 20.81 -7.35 4.81
C GLU A 37 19.57 -7.24 3.92
N SER A 38 18.40 -7.60 4.42
CA SER A 38 17.14 -7.44 3.70
C SER A 38 16.53 -6.04 3.88
N CYS A 39 16.92 -5.27 4.89
CA CYS A 39 16.27 -4.02 5.28
C CYS A 39 16.87 -2.82 4.55
N VAL A 40 16.04 -2.02 3.87
CA VAL A 40 16.47 -0.79 3.18
C VAL A 40 17.03 0.25 4.15
N TYR A 41 16.51 0.35 5.37
CA TYR A 41 17.06 1.25 6.40
C TYR A 41 18.45 0.84 6.84
N TYR A 42 18.69 -0.46 7.05
CA TYR A 42 20.02 -0.97 7.40
C TYR A 42 21.00 -0.79 6.24
N LYS A 43 20.57 -1.07 5.01
CA LYS A 43 21.41 -0.84 3.80
C LYS A 43 21.80 0.62 3.62
N PHE A 44 20.90 1.54 3.93
CA PHE A 44 21.18 2.98 3.85
C PHE A 44 22.13 3.46 4.96
N ARG A 45 21.89 3.03 6.19
CA ARG A 45 22.71 3.40 7.35
C ARG A 45 22.94 2.16 8.24
N PRO A 46 24.01 1.40 8.01
CA PRO A 46 24.31 0.24 8.83
C PRO A 46 24.45 0.60 10.31
N GLY A 47 23.82 -0.20 11.18
CA GLY A 47 23.85 -0.02 12.61
C GLY A 47 22.81 -0.88 13.31
N GLU A 48 23.04 -1.28 14.56
CA GLU A 48 22.13 -2.13 15.33
C GLU A 48 20.69 -1.61 15.37
N HIS A 49 20.53 -0.29 15.46
CA HIS A 49 19.24 0.38 15.52
C HIS A 49 18.33 0.03 14.33
N PHE A 50 18.89 -0.18 13.13
CA PHE A 50 18.12 -0.47 11.93
C PHE A 50 17.92 -1.95 11.63
N VAL A 51 18.48 -2.85 12.44
CA VAL A 51 18.30 -4.30 12.26
C VAL A 51 16.84 -4.67 12.53
N PRO A 52 16.11 -5.31 11.58
CA PRO A 52 14.70 -5.66 11.78
C PRO A 52 14.43 -6.50 13.03
N GLY A 53 15.30 -7.46 13.34
CA GLY A 53 15.20 -8.25 14.56
C GLY A 53 15.26 -7.40 15.84
N LYS A 54 16.03 -6.30 15.85
CA LYS A 54 16.05 -5.34 16.96
C LYS A 54 14.74 -4.55 17.09
N LYS A 55 14.15 -4.15 15.95
CA LYS A 55 12.85 -3.48 15.94
C LYS A 55 11.75 -4.39 16.49
N ALA A 56 11.78 -5.66 16.15
CA ALA A 56 10.85 -6.65 16.71
C ALA A 56 11.16 -6.94 18.19
N ASP A 57 12.44 -6.95 18.58
CA ASP A 57 12.84 -7.26 19.95
C ASP A 57 12.39 -6.21 20.97
N VAL A 58 12.19 -4.95 20.56
CA VAL A 58 11.61 -3.96 21.47
C VAL A 58 10.21 -4.37 21.94
N VAL A 59 9.39 -4.94 21.06
CA VAL A 59 8.05 -5.48 21.39
C VAL A 59 8.19 -6.74 22.23
N SER A 60 9.07 -7.65 21.82
CA SER A 60 9.35 -8.91 22.55
C SER A 60 9.89 -8.64 23.95
N SER A 61 10.70 -7.62 24.15
CA SER A 61 11.25 -7.23 25.46
C SER A 61 10.16 -6.74 26.42
N VAL A 62 9.21 -5.94 25.90
CA VAL A 62 8.03 -5.52 26.67
C VAL A 62 7.14 -6.73 26.98
N TYR A 63 6.88 -7.59 25.98
CA TYR A 63 6.14 -8.83 26.22
C TYR A 63 6.76 -9.65 27.36
N ARG A 64 8.07 -9.92 27.33
CA ARG A 64 8.79 -10.66 28.38
C ARG A 64 8.62 -10.01 29.75
N ARG A 65 8.71 -8.69 29.85
CA ARG A 65 8.58 -7.96 31.12
C ARG A 65 7.25 -8.17 31.82
N TYR A 66 6.16 -8.20 31.06
CA TYR A 66 4.80 -8.21 31.65
C TYR A 66 4.15 -9.60 31.62
N ASN A 67 4.58 -10.50 30.75
CA ASN A 67 3.90 -11.77 30.52
C ASN A 67 4.72 -13.02 30.86
N THR A 68 6.01 -12.89 31.26
CA THR A 68 6.83 -14.04 31.68
C THR A 68 7.33 -13.88 33.10
N LEU A 69 7.43 -14.98 33.85
CA LEU A 69 7.95 -14.96 35.20
C LEU A 69 9.43 -14.55 35.24
N SER A 70 10.24 -15.10 34.32
CA SER A 70 11.66 -14.77 34.18
C SER A 70 11.88 -13.29 33.85
N GLY A 71 11.06 -12.69 32.97
CA GLY A 71 11.14 -11.27 32.63
C GLY A 71 10.75 -10.35 33.77
N ARG A 72 9.91 -10.80 34.68
CA ARG A 72 9.54 -10.06 35.91
C ARG A 72 10.63 -10.12 36.96
N MET A 73 11.18 -11.32 37.23
CA MET A 73 12.14 -11.54 38.27
C MET A 73 13.58 -11.16 37.88
N PHE A 74 13.98 -11.42 36.64
CA PHE A 74 15.34 -11.24 36.14
C PHE A 74 15.35 -10.43 34.83
N PRO A 75 14.87 -9.17 34.82
CA PRO A 75 14.73 -8.40 33.59
C PRO A 75 16.06 -8.16 32.86
N TRP A 76 17.17 -8.01 33.59
CA TRP A 76 18.50 -7.82 33.00
C TRP A 76 18.99 -9.07 32.23
N LEU A 77 18.66 -10.27 32.71
CA LEU A 77 19.05 -11.54 32.07
C LEU A 77 18.21 -11.79 30.81
N THR A 78 16.94 -11.45 30.85
CA THR A 78 15.99 -11.69 29.78
C THR A 78 15.87 -10.53 28.80
N ARG A 79 16.63 -9.44 28.99
CA ARG A 79 16.50 -8.17 28.25
C ARG A 79 15.07 -7.62 28.24
N ALA A 80 14.33 -7.87 29.33
CA ALA A 80 12.96 -7.42 29.46
C ALA A 80 12.89 -5.94 29.82
N ARG A 81 12.11 -5.16 29.07
CA ARG A 81 11.97 -3.70 29.24
C ARG A 81 10.60 -3.34 29.78
N LYS A 82 10.55 -2.43 30.75
CA LYS A 82 9.29 -1.81 31.20
C LYS A 82 8.84 -0.76 30.18
N LEU A 83 7.55 -0.49 30.13
CA LEU A 83 7.02 0.67 29.43
C LEU A 83 7.28 1.92 30.28
N ASP A 84 8.24 2.72 29.85
CA ASP A 84 8.55 4.05 30.34
C ASP A 84 8.75 4.99 29.13
N ASP A 85 8.93 6.28 29.40
CA ASP A 85 9.03 7.29 28.32
C ASP A 85 10.17 6.95 27.35
N ALA A 86 11.32 6.50 27.82
CA ALA A 86 12.44 6.11 26.96
C ALA A 86 12.11 4.88 26.07
N THR A 87 11.39 3.91 26.60
CA THR A 87 10.97 2.73 25.82
C THR A 87 9.92 3.12 24.79
N ILE A 88 9.01 4.05 25.09
CA ILE A 88 8.02 4.58 24.15
C ILE A 88 8.69 5.35 23.03
N GLU A 89 9.65 6.23 23.35
CA GLU A 89 10.43 6.96 22.33
C GLU A 89 11.14 6.02 21.38
N ASP A 90 11.84 5.00 21.91
CA ASP A 90 12.47 3.95 21.10
C ASP A 90 11.45 3.21 20.21
N MET A 91 10.29 2.83 20.76
CA MET A 91 9.24 2.16 20.00
C MET A 91 8.73 3.04 18.86
N VAL A 92 8.45 4.31 19.10
CA VAL A 92 7.99 5.24 18.06
C VAL A 92 9.04 5.37 16.95
N ASP A 93 10.30 5.63 17.30
CA ASP A 93 11.37 5.79 16.31
C ASP A 93 11.65 4.51 15.51
N LEU A 94 11.69 3.35 16.19
CA LEU A 94 11.97 2.07 15.55
C LEU A 94 10.81 1.56 14.68
N LEU A 95 9.59 1.68 15.19
CA LEU A 95 8.43 1.05 14.57
C LEU A 95 7.78 1.93 13.50
N TYR A 96 7.71 3.26 13.71
CA TYR A 96 7.23 4.20 12.69
C TYR A 96 8.36 4.82 11.89
N GLY A 97 9.37 5.40 12.55
CA GLY A 97 10.42 6.17 11.90
C GLY A 97 11.40 5.35 11.06
N SER A 98 11.47 4.05 11.28
CA SER A 98 12.47 3.18 10.65
C SER A 98 11.90 1.91 10.02
N CYS A 99 10.59 1.88 9.72
CA CYS A 99 9.95 0.72 9.11
C CYS A 99 8.84 1.11 8.13
N THR A 100 8.94 0.64 6.89
CA THR A 100 7.92 0.77 5.85
C THR A 100 6.89 -0.37 5.84
N MET A 101 6.99 -1.33 6.75
CA MET A 101 6.16 -2.55 6.79
C MET A 101 6.15 -3.29 5.44
N CYS A 102 7.31 -3.38 4.78
CA CYS A 102 7.42 -3.99 3.46
C CYS A 102 7.54 -5.52 3.47
N GLY A 103 7.70 -6.17 4.62
CA GLY A 103 7.75 -7.61 4.79
C GLY A 103 9.02 -8.31 4.25
N ARG A 104 10.00 -7.57 3.69
CA ARG A 104 11.19 -8.20 3.11
C ARG A 104 12.03 -8.97 4.14
N CYS A 105 12.07 -8.48 5.38
CA CYS A 105 12.75 -9.15 6.48
C CYS A 105 12.10 -10.49 6.88
N ASN A 106 10.78 -10.63 6.72
CA ASN A 106 10.09 -11.90 6.98
C ASN A 106 10.56 -12.98 5.99
N LYS A 107 10.61 -12.63 4.70
CA LYS A 107 11.05 -13.54 3.64
C LYS A 107 12.49 -14.05 3.85
N HIS A 108 13.36 -13.19 4.39
CA HIS A 108 14.77 -13.52 4.62
C HIS A 108 15.07 -14.05 6.04
N CYS A 109 14.04 -14.29 6.84
CA CYS A 109 14.24 -14.89 8.16
C CYS A 109 14.40 -16.40 8.07
N SER A 110 15.58 -16.92 8.44
CA SER A 110 15.89 -18.36 8.38
C SER A 110 15.04 -19.24 9.30
N VAL A 111 14.44 -18.64 10.34
CA VAL A 111 13.59 -19.35 11.31
C VAL A 111 12.11 -18.93 11.20
N GLY A 112 11.74 -18.19 10.16
CA GLY A 112 10.34 -17.86 9.86
C GLY A 112 9.67 -16.87 10.82
N VAL A 113 10.43 -15.98 11.49
CA VAL A 113 9.83 -14.94 12.34
C VAL A 113 9.08 -13.93 11.46
N ASP A 114 7.79 -13.72 11.72
CA ASP A 114 7.02 -12.63 11.14
C ASP A 114 7.33 -11.32 11.87
N ILE A 115 8.42 -10.67 11.44
CA ILE A 115 8.91 -9.41 12.02
C ILE A 115 7.90 -8.29 11.79
N GLU A 116 7.25 -8.27 10.63
CA GLU A 116 6.21 -7.28 10.29
C GLU A 116 5.03 -7.36 11.25
N PHE A 117 4.58 -8.56 11.57
CA PHE A 117 3.52 -8.79 12.56
C PHE A 117 3.91 -8.26 13.95
N LEU A 118 5.13 -8.51 14.41
CA LEU A 118 5.62 -7.97 15.69
C LEU A 118 5.67 -6.43 15.67
N ILE A 119 6.12 -5.83 14.58
CA ILE A 119 6.11 -4.37 14.41
C ILE A 119 4.69 -3.84 14.42
N ARG A 120 3.74 -4.47 13.73
CA ARG A 120 2.34 -4.07 13.73
C ARG A 120 1.73 -4.19 15.14
N THR A 121 2.03 -5.25 15.87
CA THR A 121 1.61 -5.41 17.28
C THR A 121 2.14 -4.26 18.14
N GLY A 122 3.40 -3.87 17.96
CA GLY A 122 3.97 -2.72 18.66
C GLY A 122 3.31 -1.39 18.29
N ARG A 123 3.00 -1.18 17.00
CA ARG A 123 2.23 0.00 16.54
C ARG A 123 0.82 0.00 17.17
N ALA A 124 0.15 -1.15 17.25
CA ALA A 124 -1.15 -1.26 17.91
C ALA A 124 -1.08 -0.90 19.40
N MET A 125 -0.02 -1.31 20.09
CA MET A 125 0.22 -0.87 21.48
C MET A 125 0.36 0.65 21.58
N LEU A 126 1.15 1.26 20.69
CA LEU A 126 1.38 2.71 20.66
C LEU A 126 0.09 3.47 20.31
N ALA A 127 -0.72 2.96 19.39
CA ALA A 127 -2.00 3.54 19.02
C ALA A 127 -2.97 3.57 20.22
N GLU A 128 -3.12 2.46 20.92
CA GLU A 128 -3.96 2.38 22.13
C GLU A 128 -3.47 3.30 23.26
N MET A 129 -2.17 3.57 23.32
CA MET A 129 -1.58 4.50 24.29
C MET A 129 -1.62 5.97 23.83
N GLY A 130 -2.03 6.23 22.57
CA GLY A 130 -2.06 7.57 21.96
C GLY A 130 -0.68 8.14 21.63
N TYR A 131 0.22 7.28 21.10
CA TYR A 131 1.56 7.62 20.65
C TYR A 131 1.79 7.38 19.14
N VAL A 132 0.74 7.42 18.34
CA VAL A 132 0.87 7.46 16.88
C VAL A 132 1.47 8.82 16.47
N PRO A 133 2.40 8.88 15.52
CA PRO A 133 2.86 10.14 14.95
C PRO A 133 1.68 11.01 14.49
N GLU A 134 1.69 12.29 14.88
CA GLU A 134 0.54 13.20 14.74
C GLU A 134 0.06 13.31 13.29
N THR A 135 1.00 13.41 12.34
CA THR A 135 0.66 13.56 10.93
C THR A 135 0.04 12.28 10.34
N LEU A 136 0.45 11.11 10.80
CA LEU A 136 -0.17 9.84 10.44
C LEU A 136 -1.57 9.71 11.04
N GLN A 137 -1.76 10.10 12.30
CA GLN A 137 -3.08 10.09 12.94
C GLN A 137 -4.06 11.04 12.24
N LYS A 138 -3.63 12.25 11.89
CA LYS A 138 -4.46 13.19 11.09
C LYS A 138 -4.96 12.59 9.78
N THR A 139 -4.15 11.75 9.15
CA THR A 139 -4.55 11.03 7.92
C THR A 139 -5.68 10.03 8.18
N VAL A 140 -5.63 9.35 9.33
CA VAL A 140 -6.68 8.42 9.77
C VAL A 140 -7.94 9.18 10.16
N ASP A 141 -7.80 10.26 10.93
CA ASP A 141 -8.92 11.12 11.37
C ASP A 141 -9.65 11.71 10.15
N ALA A 142 -8.92 12.15 9.12
CA ALA A 142 -9.50 12.63 7.88
C ALA A 142 -10.33 11.53 7.19
N ALA A 143 -9.80 10.31 7.07
CA ALA A 143 -10.54 9.19 6.48
C ALA A 143 -11.84 8.88 7.24
N ILE A 144 -11.81 8.95 8.58
CA ILE A 144 -12.99 8.72 9.41
C ILE A 144 -14.01 9.86 9.28
N THR A 145 -13.56 11.10 9.22
CA THR A 145 -14.48 12.26 9.23
C THR A 145 -15.03 12.60 7.86
N THR A 146 -14.26 12.42 6.80
CA THR A 146 -14.59 12.89 5.44
C THR A 146 -14.79 11.77 4.41
N GLY A 147 -14.54 10.50 4.76
CA GLY A 147 -14.59 9.38 3.82
C GLY A 147 -13.33 9.20 2.97
N ASN A 148 -12.33 10.07 3.11
CA ASN A 148 -11.04 9.93 2.43
C ASN A 148 -9.88 10.50 3.27
N ASN A 149 -8.71 9.88 3.17
CA ASN A 149 -7.55 10.19 4.00
C ASN A 149 -6.88 11.55 3.72
N MET A 150 -7.28 12.24 2.67
CA MET A 150 -6.75 13.56 2.29
C MET A 150 -7.74 14.69 2.55
N GLY A 151 -8.95 14.39 3.03
CA GLY A 151 -9.98 15.39 3.32
C GLY A 151 -10.45 16.14 2.08
N ILE A 152 -10.45 15.50 0.91
CA ILE A 152 -10.89 16.11 -0.35
C ILE A 152 -12.41 16.36 -0.25
N PRO A 153 -12.89 17.59 -0.42
CA PRO A 153 -14.31 17.89 -0.43
C PRO A 153 -15.03 17.16 -1.57
N THR A 154 -16.24 16.67 -1.31
CA THR A 154 -17.04 15.95 -2.33
C THR A 154 -17.25 16.76 -3.60
N ARG A 155 -17.44 18.09 -3.49
CA ARG A 155 -17.60 18.96 -4.64
C ARG A 155 -16.33 19.02 -5.50
N GLU A 156 -15.16 19.19 -4.88
CA GLU A 156 -13.86 19.20 -5.58
C GLU A 156 -13.66 17.87 -6.32
N PHE A 157 -14.04 16.76 -5.69
CA PHE A 157 -13.96 15.43 -6.30
C PHE A 157 -14.88 15.31 -7.53
N ILE A 158 -16.15 15.75 -7.41
CA ILE A 158 -17.12 15.73 -8.53
C ILE A 158 -16.62 16.61 -9.67
N ASP A 159 -16.16 17.83 -9.38
CA ASP A 159 -15.64 18.76 -10.40
C ASP A 159 -14.44 18.12 -11.15
N THR A 160 -13.57 17.39 -10.43
CA THR A 160 -12.47 16.62 -11.04
C THR A 160 -13.00 15.52 -11.96
N LEU A 161 -13.99 14.73 -11.53
CA LEU A 161 -14.54 13.65 -12.35
C LEU A 161 -15.24 14.17 -13.61
N GLN A 162 -15.93 15.32 -13.55
CA GLN A 162 -16.55 15.94 -14.71
C GLN A 162 -15.50 16.36 -15.74
N TRP A 163 -14.41 16.98 -15.31
CA TRP A 163 -13.30 17.30 -16.20
C TRP A 163 -12.67 16.06 -16.84
N LEU A 164 -12.51 14.97 -16.07
CA LEU A 164 -11.98 13.71 -16.59
C LEU A 164 -12.95 13.01 -17.55
N GLU A 165 -14.27 13.24 -17.41
CA GLU A 165 -15.26 12.74 -18.37
C GLU A 165 -15.10 13.42 -19.73
N GLU A 166 -14.89 14.75 -19.76
CA GLU A 166 -14.59 15.48 -20.99
C GLU A 166 -13.30 14.96 -21.67
N ASP A 167 -12.26 14.69 -20.88
CA ASP A 167 -11.00 14.10 -21.33
C ASP A 167 -11.21 12.69 -21.92
N LEU A 168 -11.99 11.84 -21.24
CA LEU A 168 -12.36 10.52 -21.72
C LEU A 168 -13.10 10.59 -23.05
N GLN A 169 -14.11 11.47 -23.18
CA GLN A 169 -14.89 11.65 -24.41
C GLN A 169 -13.99 12.03 -25.58
N TYR A 170 -13.03 12.92 -25.34
CA TYR A 170 -12.04 13.31 -26.34
C TYR A 170 -11.13 12.13 -26.75
N GLU A 171 -10.60 11.41 -25.77
CA GLU A 171 -9.66 10.29 -26.03
C GLU A 171 -10.32 9.12 -26.79
N VAL A 172 -11.59 8.81 -26.49
CA VAL A 172 -12.30 7.70 -27.14
C VAL A 172 -13.11 8.14 -28.36
N ASN A 173 -13.15 9.45 -28.65
CA ASN A 173 -13.93 10.06 -29.71
C ASN A 173 -15.41 9.64 -29.68
N ASP A 174 -16.01 9.69 -28.48
CA ASP A 174 -17.43 9.37 -28.25
C ASP A 174 -18.02 10.30 -27.17
N ASP A 175 -18.84 11.24 -27.57
CA ASP A 175 -19.53 12.23 -26.71
C ASP A 175 -20.48 11.55 -25.69
N LYS A 176 -20.75 10.26 -25.83
CA LYS A 176 -21.58 9.48 -24.90
C LYS A 176 -20.78 8.72 -23.85
N ALA A 177 -19.46 8.72 -23.96
CA ALA A 177 -18.62 8.15 -22.93
C ALA A 177 -18.81 8.94 -21.63
N PHE A 178 -18.92 8.25 -20.50
CA PHE A 178 -19.17 8.91 -19.21
C PHE A 178 -18.49 8.17 -18.06
N ILE A 179 -18.25 8.90 -16.98
CA ILE A 179 -17.74 8.37 -15.72
C ILE A 179 -18.94 8.21 -14.76
N PRO A 180 -19.41 6.98 -14.48
CA PRO A 180 -20.58 6.75 -13.65
C PRO A 180 -20.29 7.05 -12.17
N ILE A 181 -21.16 7.88 -11.56
CA ILE A 181 -21.02 8.34 -10.18
C ILE A 181 -22.26 7.92 -9.37
N ASN A 182 -22.07 7.19 -8.29
CA ASN A 182 -23.14 6.73 -7.38
C ASN A 182 -24.27 5.93 -8.06
N GLU A 183 -23.98 5.29 -9.18
CA GLU A 183 -24.98 4.48 -9.87
C GLU A 183 -25.15 3.13 -9.21
N LYS A 184 -26.40 2.75 -8.95
CA LYS A 184 -26.77 1.48 -8.33
C LYS A 184 -26.85 0.33 -9.31
N GLY A 185 -26.60 -0.88 -8.81
CA GLY A 185 -26.77 -2.13 -9.57
C GLY A 185 -25.69 -2.38 -10.62
N ARG A 186 -24.61 -1.59 -10.61
CA ARG A 186 -23.45 -1.80 -11.46
C ARG A 186 -22.71 -3.07 -11.05
N ASN A 187 -22.00 -3.67 -11.99
CA ASN A 187 -21.20 -4.87 -11.69
C ASN A 187 -20.04 -4.57 -10.74
N ILE A 188 -19.36 -3.45 -10.96
CA ILE A 188 -18.15 -3.05 -10.24
C ILE A 188 -18.36 -1.74 -9.48
N LEU A 189 -18.00 -1.72 -8.19
CA LEU A 189 -17.61 -0.49 -7.49
C LEU A 189 -16.07 -0.38 -7.62
N TYR A 190 -15.61 0.62 -8.37
CA TYR A 190 -14.19 0.95 -8.47
C TYR A 190 -13.79 1.90 -7.35
N THR A 191 -12.77 1.55 -6.58
CA THR A 191 -12.24 2.39 -5.52
C THR A 191 -11.05 3.20 -6.02
N LEU A 192 -10.64 4.20 -5.25
CA LEU A 192 -9.50 5.06 -5.58
C LEU A 192 -8.54 5.19 -4.39
N ASN A 193 -7.29 5.51 -4.69
CA ASN A 193 -6.42 6.15 -3.71
C ASN A 193 -6.65 7.66 -3.79
N PRO A 194 -6.91 8.39 -2.70
CA PRO A 194 -7.16 9.85 -2.74
C PRO A 194 -6.04 10.68 -3.38
N ARG A 195 -4.85 10.11 -3.56
CA ARG A 195 -3.78 10.73 -4.36
C ARG A 195 -4.12 10.86 -5.84
N GLU A 196 -4.98 9.97 -6.35
CA GLU A 196 -5.44 10.01 -7.74
C GLU A 196 -6.18 11.32 -8.03
N PRO A 197 -7.34 11.60 -7.41
CA PRO A 197 -8.03 12.85 -7.70
C PRO A 197 -7.24 14.10 -7.28
N LYS A 198 -6.32 13.99 -6.33
CA LYS A 198 -5.55 15.14 -5.83
C LYS A 198 -4.32 15.48 -6.63
N PHE A 199 -3.56 14.49 -7.09
CA PHE A 199 -2.24 14.69 -7.69
C PHE A 199 -2.06 13.98 -9.04
N PHE A 200 -2.85 12.95 -9.32
CA PHE A 200 -2.67 12.09 -10.48
C PHE A 200 -4.01 11.79 -11.18
N PRO A 201 -4.84 12.82 -11.47
CA PRO A 201 -6.21 12.60 -11.95
C PRO A 201 -6.27 11.81 -13.27
N LEU A 202 -5.26 11.90 -14.13
CA LEU A 202 -5.21 11.15 -15.40
C LEU A 202 -5.14 9.63 -15.21
N SER A 203 -4.75 9.12 -14.03
CA SER A 203 -4.85 7.69 -13.77
C SER A 203 -6.30 7.21 -13.66
N ILE A 204 -7.21 8.09 -13.23
CA ILE A 204 -8.65 7.80 -13.23
C ILE A 204 -9.18 7.76 -14.67
N SER A 205 -8.80 8.73 -15.53
CA SER A 205 -9.13 8.75 -16.95
C SER A 205 -8.63 7.48 -17.65
N ALA A 206 -7.40 7.05 -17.36
CA ALA A 206 -6.83 5.81 -17.89
C ALA A 206 -7.70 4.57 -17.56
N MET A 207 -8.13 4.41 -16.31
CA MET A 207 -9.03 3.32 -15.94
C MET A 207 -10.41 3.46 -16.54
N ALA A 208 -10.95 4.67 -16.66
CA ALA A 208 -12.24 4.92 -17.32
C ALA A 208 -12.18 4.53 -18.81
N LYS A 209 -11.07 4.83 -19.52
CA LYS A 209 -10.82 4.37 -20.89
C LYS A 209 -10.74 2.84 -20.99
N VAL A 210 -10.09 2.17 -20.04
CA VAL A 210 -10.07 0.69 -19.96
C VAL A 210 -11.49 0.15 -19.79
N PHE A 211 -12.27 0.69 -18.87
CA PHE A 211 -13.65 0.25 -18.65
C PHE A 211 -14.56 0.52 -19.88
N TYR A 212 -14.36 1.64 -20.54
CA TYR A 212 -15.06 1.96 -21.80
C TYR A 212 -14.73 0.92 -22.89
N ALA A 213 -13.45 0.66 -23.12
CA ALA A 213 -13.00 -0.32 -24.12
C ALA A 213 -13.47 -1.75 -23.81
N ALA A 214 -13.51 -2.11 -22.52
CA ALA A 214 -13.99 -3.42 -22.05
C ALA A 214 -15.52 -3.55 -22.04
N GLY A 215 -16.28 -2.45 -22.26
CA GLY A 215 -17.74 -2.44 -22.10
C GLY A 215 -18.18 -2.79 -20.67
N GLU A 216 -17.42 -2.32 -19.66
CA GLU A 216 -17.67 -2.70 -18.25
C GLU A 216 -18.79 -1.88 -17.62
N SER A 217 -19.58 -2.54 -16.78
CA SER A 217 -20.63 -1.93 -15.96
C SER A 217 -20.05 -1.58 -14.57
N TRP A 218 -19.65 -0.34 -14.37
CA TRP A 218 -18.94 0.12 -13.18
C TRP A 218 -19.51 1.43 -12.61
N THR A 219 -19.10 1.79 -11.41
CA THR A 219 -19.41 3.07 -10.78
C THR A 219 -18.32 3.49 -9.80
N LEU A 220 -18.21 4.80 -9.54
CA LEU A 220 -17.47 5.38 -8.42
C LEU A 220 -18.44 5.83 -7.34
N SER A 221 -17.96 5.86 -6.09
CA SER A 221 -18.67 6.49 -4.99
C SER A 221 -18.12 7.87 -4.70
N THR A 222 -18.98 8.83 -4.37
CA THR A 222 -18.56 10.13 -3.83
C THR A 222 -18.48 10.17 -2.30
N GLU A 223 -19.01 9.14 -1.63
CA GLU A 223 -19.04 9.05 -0.17
C GLU A 223 -17.91 8.22 0.41
N MET A 224 -17.58 7.11 -0.25
CA MET A 224 -16.50 6.21 0.21
C MET A 224 -15.79 5.60 -0.99
N TYR A 225 -14.81 6.31 -1.52
CA TYR A 225 -13.95 5.82 -2.60
C TYR A 225 -12.54 5.44 -2.12
N ASP A 226 -12.12 5.92 -0.94
CA ASP A 226 -10.77 5.70 -0.42
C ASP A 226 -10.58 4.27 0.08
N VAL A 227 -9.73 3.52 -0.62
CA VAL A 227 -9.36 2.16 -0.24
C VAL A 227 -8.16 2.10 0.70
N THR A 228 -7.46 3.23 0.95
CA THR A 228 -6.09 3.19 1.51
C THR A 228 -6.02 2.68 2.94
N ASN A 229 -6.99 2.98 3.80
CA ASN A 229 -7.08 2.61 5.22
C ASN A 229 -5.74 2.72 5.99
N TYR A 230 -5.29 3.95 6.24
CA TYR A 230 -4.05 4.21 6.98
C TYR A 230 -4.07 3.74 8.43
N ALA A 231 -5.25 3.42 9.00
CA ALA A 231 -5.36 2.88 10.36
C ALA A 231 -4.67 1.51 10.49
N TYR A 232 -4.57 0.72 9.42
CA TYR A 232 -3.75 -0.48 9.40
C TYR A 232 -2.27 -0.17 9.72
N PHE A 233 -1.76 0.94 9.16
CA PHE A 233 -0.36 1.35 9.32
C PHE A 233 -0.10 2.17 10.57
N SER A 234 -1.11 2.84 11.11
CA SER A 234 -1.04 3.47 12.43
C SER A 234 -1.10 2.45 13.57
N GLY A 235 -1.70 1.27 13.31
CA GLY A 235 -1.90 0.20 14.30
C GLY A 235 -3.27 0.26 15.00
N SER A 236 -4.12 1.24 14.68
CA SER A 236 -5.45 1.36 15.28
C SER A 236 -6.44 0.39 14.65
N LEU A 237 -6.74 -0.69 15.38
CA LEU A 237 -7.64 -1.75 14.89
C LEU A 237 -9.10 -1.29 14.82
N ASP A 238 -9.54 -0.49 15.77
CA ASP A 238 -10.94 -0.01 15.82
C ASP A 238 -11.20 1.01 14.72
N GLU A 239 -10.28 1.95 14.49
CA GLU A 239 -10.35 2.88 13.37
C GLU A 239 -10.28 2.15 12.02
N GLY A 240 -9.42 1.15 11.91
CA GLY A 240 -9.32 0.29 10.72
C GLY A 240 -10.62 -0.45 10.42
N ARG A 241 -11.32 -0.91 11.47
CA ARG A 241 -12.65 -1.54 11.37
C ARG A 241 -13.70 -0.56 10.87
N ILE A 242 -13.72 0.68 11.41
CA ILE A 242 -14.68 1.72 11.00
C ILE A 242 -14.53 2.01 9.51
N ILE A 243 -13.29 2.23 9.03
CA ILE A 243 -13.02 2.53 7.62
C ILE A 243 -13.42 1.34 6.72
N ALA A 244 -13.05 0.12 7.11
CA ALA A 244 -13.39 -1.08 6.34
C ALA A 244 -14.90 -1.32 6.28
N GLN A 245 -15.62 -1.11 7.39
CA GLN A 245 -17.08 -1.28 7.44
C GLN A 245 -17.79 -0.28 6.52
N ARG A 246 -17.33 0.98 6.46
CA ARG A 246 -17.91 1.97 5.54
C ARG A 246 -17.84 1.56 4.08
N LEU A 247 -16.71 0.97 3.63
CA LEU A 247 -16.60 0.49 2.27
C LEU A 247 -17.54 -0.70 2.02
N CYS A 248 -17.73 -1.58 3.02
CA CYS A 248 -18.74 -2.64 2.93
C CYS A 248 -20.17 -2.08 2.84
N ASP A 249 -20.48 -1.06 3.65
CA ASP A 249 -21.79 -0.40 3.62
C ASP A 249 -22.04 0.27 2.27
N GLU A 250 -20.99 0.83 1.67
CA GLU A 250 -21.05 1.46 0.36
C GLU A 250 -21.30 0.46 -0.76
N MET A 251 -20.66 -0.72 -0.70
CA MET A 251 -20.96 -1.83 -1.60
C MET A 251 -22.44 -2.22 -1.58
N HIS A 252 -23.03 -2.26 -0.37
CA HIS A 252 -24.46 -2.53 -0.21
C HIS A 252 -25.34 -1.38 -0.70
N ARG A 253 -24.98 -0.12 -0.40
CA ARG A 253 -25.73 1.07 -0.81
C ARG A 253 -25.85 1.15 -2.34
N LEU A 254 -24.75 0.85 -3.03
CA LEU A 254 -24.66 0.90 -4.50
C LEU A 254 -25.08 -0.43 -5.16
N GLU A 255 -25.38 -1.47 -4.40
CA GLU A 255 -25.79 -2.78 -4.92
C GLU A 255 -24.77 -3.35 -5.91
N ALA A 256 -23.47 -3.06 -5.70
CA ALA A 256 -22.40 -3.54 -6.56
C ALA A 256 -22.02 -4.98 -6.22
N LYS A 257 -21.65 -5.77 -7.25
CA LYS A 257 -21.35 -7.19 -7.08
C LYS A 257 -19.89 -7.47 -6.73
N LYS A 258 -19.00 -6.63 -7.22
CA LYS A 258 -17.54 -6.75 -7.05
C LYS A 258 -16.93 -5.40 -6.67
N CYS A 259 -16.04 -5.41 -5.69
CA CYS A 259 -15.20 -4.27 -5.33
C CYS A 259 -13.86 -4.40 -6.04
N ILE A 260 -13.52 -3.45 -6.89
CA ILE A 260 -12.21 -3.41 -7.54
C ILE A 260 -11.33 -2.36 -6.84
N LEU A 261 -10.25 -2.86 -6.25
CA LEU A 261 -9.27 -2.02 -5.55
C LEU A 261 -8.34 -1.37 -6.58
N ALA A 262 -8.26 -0.04 -6.53
CA ALA A 262 -7.35 0.73 -7.36
C ALA A 262 -5.89 0.26 -7.24
N GLU A 263 -5.01 0.79 -8.06
CA GLU A 263 -3.56 0.57 -7.97
C GLU A 263 -3.00 1.14 -6.66
N CYS A 264 -3.31 0.44 -5.57
CA CYS A 264 -2.95 0.81 -4.22
C CYS A 264 -2.55 -0.42 -3.39
N GLY A 265 -1.24 -0.62 -3.20
CA GLY A 265 -0.75 -1.71 -2.34
C GLY A 265 -1.21 -1.58 -0.88
N HIS A 266 -1.40 -0.35 -0.36
CA HIS A 266 -1.96 -0.13 0.98
C HIS A 266 -3.39 -0.62 1.07
N GLY A 267 -4.24 -0.22 0.12
CA GLY A 267 -5.64 -0.64 0.08
C GLY A 267 -5.80 -2.14 -0.10
N SER A 268 -5.04 -2.72 -1.01
CA SER A 268 -5.02 -4.17 -1.22
C SER A 268 -4.67 -4.91 0.08
N ARG A 269 -3.63 -4.47 0.81
CA ARG A 269 -3.26 -5.06 2.10
C ARG A 269 -4.35 -4.86 3.15
N ALA A 270 -4.81 -3.64 3.34
CA ALA A 270 -5.71 -3.28 4.43
C ALA A 270 -7.14 -3.78 4.22
N PHE A 271 -7.66 -3.76 2.99
CA PHE A 271 -9.04 -4.18 2.72
C PHE A 271 -9.13 -5.66 2.37
N ARG A 272 -8.48 -6.12 1.31
CA ARG A 272 -8.62 -7.52 0.84
C ARG A 272 -8.15 -8.54 1.89
N TRP A 273 -7.01 -8.27 2.54
CA TRP A 273 -6.37 -9.25 3.43
C TRP A 273 -6.67 -9.05 4.91
N GLU A 274 -6.80 -7.80 5.37
CA GLU A 274 -6.93 -7.55 6.80
C GLU A 274 -8.36 -7.19 7.24
N ALA A 275 -9.18 -6.62 6.36
CA ALA A 275 -10.54 -6.24 6.76
C ALA A 275 -11.41 -7.43 7.18
N PRO A 276 -11.36 -8.64 6.58
CA PRO A 276 -12.08 -9.80 7.12
C PRO A 276 -11.72 -10.10 8.58
N ASN A 277 -10.44 -9.93 8.96
CA ASN A 277 -9.99 -10.10 10.34
C ASN A 277 -10.55 -9.03 11.27
N TYR A 278 -10.59 -7.75 10.83
CA TYR A 278 -11.17 -6.64 11.61
C TYR A 278 -12.69 -6.80 11.81
N LEU A 279 -13.36 -7.19 10.73
CA LEU A 279 -14.81 -7.32 10.68
C LEU A 279 -15.29 -8.65 11.25
N GLN A 280 -14.37 -9.62 11.42
CA GLN A 280 -14.68 -10.99 11.84
C GLN A 280 -15.75 -11.65 10.95
N LYS A 281 -15.72 -11.35 9.66
CA LYS A 281 -16.64 -11.88 8.64
C LYS A 281 -15.99 -11.86 7.26
N GLU A 282 -16.38 -12.80 6.41
CA GLU A 282 -16.04 -12.77 5.00
C GLU A 282 -16.89 -11.73 4.26
N PHE A 283 -16.40 -11.25 3.13
CA PHE A 283 -17.16 -10.35 2.26
C PHE A 283 -18.27 -11.12 1.53
N PRO A 284 -19.50 -10.58 1.46
CA PRO A 284 -20.58 -11.17 0.65
C PRO A 284 -20.47 -10.84 -0.84
N PHE A 285 -19.39 -10.18 -1.27
CA PHE A 285 -19.10 -9.74 -2.64
C PHE A 285 -17.65 -10.07 -3.01
N GLY A 286 -17.36 -10.10 -4.32
CA GLY A 286 -15.99 -10.29 -4.81
C GLY A 286 -15.11 -9.08 -4.52
N VAL A 287 -13.81 -9.33 -4.24
CA VAL A 287 -12.80 -8.29 -4.06
C VAL A 287 -11.56 -8.65 -4.86
N ASP A 288 -11.30 -7.89 -5.92
CA ASP A 288 -10.11 -8.04 -6.76
C ASP A 288 -9.35 -6.71 -6.87
N THR A 289 -8.15 -6.75 -7.40
CA THR A 289 -7.37 -5.54 -7.71
C THR A 289 -7.54 -5.15 -9.17
N SER A 290 -7.33 -3.89 -9.48
CA SER A 290 -7.29 -3.40 -10.86
C SER A 290 -6.23 -4.14 -11.69
N VAL A 291 -5.11 -4.55 -11.09
CA VAL A 291 -4.05 -5.31 -11.79
C VAL A 291 -4.54 -6.68 -12.26
N GLU A 292 -5.26 -7.42 -11.39
CA GLU A 292 -5.87 -8.70 -11.76
C GLU A 292 -6.91 -8.52 -12.87
N LEU A 293 -7.74 -7.48 -12.74
CA LEU A 293 -8.78 -7.14 -13.71
C LEU A 293 -8.20 -6.75 -15.08
N LEU A 294 -7.14 -5.92 -15.12
CA LEU A 294 -6.46 -5.56 -16.35
C LEU A 294 -5.87 -6.80 -17.06
N ALA A 295 -5.24 -7.68 -16.28
CA ALA A 295 -4.70 -8.92 -16.84
C ALA A 295 -5.80 -9.85 -17.36
N GLU A 296 -6.96 -9.92 -16.68
CA GLU A 296 -8.15 -10.67 -17.10
C GLU A 296 -8.70 -10.12 -18.41
N TYR A 297 -8.93 -8.80 -18.52
CA TYR A 297 -9.46 -8.18 -19.74
C TYR A 297 -8.57 -8.39 -20.95
N ILE A 298 -7.25 -8.30 -20.80
CA ILE A 298 -6.30 -8.59 -21.90
C ILE A 298 -6.34 -10.08 -22.27
N ARG A 299 -6.41 -10.97 -21.27
CA ARG A 299 -6.38 -12.43 -21.47
C ARG A 299 -7.63 -12.94 -22.16
N GLU A 300 -8.79 -12.36 -21.83
CA GLU A 300 -10.08 -12.69 -22.41
C GLU A 300 -10.38 -11.96 -23.73
N GLY A 301 -9.50 -11.04 -24.14
CA GLY A 301 -9.70 -10.24 -25.34
C GLY A 301 -10.82 -9.20 -25.22
N ARG A 302 -11.20 -8.81 -23.99
CA ARG A 302 -12.17 -7.73 -23.75
C ARG A 302 -11.58 -6.36 -24.09
N ILE A 303 -10.26 -6.23 -24.00
CA ILE A 303 -9.50 -5.10 -24.53
C ILE A 303 -8.41 -5.60 -25.46
N ILE A 304 -8.21 -4.91 -26.56
CA ILE A 304 -7.15 -5.18 -27.51
C ILE A 304 -6.03 -4.17 -27.25
N VAL A 305 -4.80 -4.65 -27.14
CA VAL A 305 -3.62 -3.81 -26.85
C VAL A 305 -2.53 -4.01 -27.89
N ASP A 306 -1.84 -2.91 -28.25
CA ASP A 306 -0.71 -2.91 -29.17
C ASP A 306 0.55 -2.41 -28.47
N PRO A 307 1.57 -3.28 -28.25
CA PRO A 307 2.82 -2.89 -27.61
C PRO A 307 3.62 -1.84 -28.40
N GLU A 308 3.38 -1.69 -29.73
CA GLU A 308 4.04 -0.68 -30.54
C GLU A 308 3.62 0.75 -30.19
N LYS A 309 2.51 0.94 -29.46
CA LYS A 309 2.12 2.25 -28.93
C LYS A 309 3.01 2.68 -27.74
N ASN A 310 3.67 1.74 -27.04
CA ASN A 310 4.61 1.99 -25.92
C ASN A 310 6.03 1.54 -26.29
N GLN A 311 6.75 2.35 -27.07
CA GLN A 311 8.07 2.00 -27.63
C GLN A 311 9.24 2.25 -26.65
N GLU A 312 9.05 3.08 -25.63
CA GLU A 312 10.09 3.40 -24.64
C GLU A 312 10.46 2.14 -23.83
N VAL A 313 11.69 2.10 -23.33
CA VAL A 313 12.11 1.02 -22.42
C VAL A 313 11.43 1.22 -21.07
N VAL A 314 10.67 0.23 -20.65
CA VAL A 314 9.90 0.23 -19.38
C VAL A 314 10.54 -0.72 -18.38
N THR A 315 10.65 -0.31 -17.13
CA THR A 315 10.98 -1.18 -15.99
C THR A 315 9.86 -1.22 -14.99
N LEU A 316 9.80 -2.25 -14.15
CA LEU A 316 8.76 -2.43 -13.13
C LEU A 316 9.31 -2.21 -11.72
N HIS A 317 8.66 -1.33 -10.95
CA HIS A 317 8.78 -1.34 -9.49
C HIS A 317 7.63 -2.16 -8.90
N ASP A 318 7.95 -3.32 -8.35
CA ASP A 318 6.99 -4.19 -7.64
C ASP A 318 6.55 -3.56 -6.30
N PRO A 319 5.27 -3.16 -6.09
CA PRO A 319 4.82 -2.64 -4.81
C PRO A 319 4.82 -3.75 -3.75
N CYS A 320 5.47 -3.51 -2.61
CA CYS A 320 5.69 -4.55 -1.60
C CYS A 320 4.40 -5.17 -1.05
N ASN A 321 3.37 -4.37 -0.79
CA ASN A 321 2.09 -4.88 -0.27
C ASN A 321 1.27 -5.64 -1.31
N LEU A 322 1.36 -5.27 -2.59
CA LEU A 322 0.68 -5.96 -3.67
C LEU A 322 1.43 -7.26 -4.03
N THR A 323 2.74 -7.16 -4.23
CA THR A 323 3.57 -8.29 -4.70
C THR A 323 3.90 -9.26 -3.56
N ARG A 324 4.62 -8.80 -2.52
CA ARG A 324 5.06 -9.65 -1.40
C ARG A 324 3.93 -9.99 -0.45
N GLY A 325 3.12 -9.00 -0.11
CA GLY A 325 1.99 -9.16 0.80
C GLY A 325 0.75 -9.77 0.17
N GLY A 326 0.50 -9.51 -1.12
CA GLY A 326 -0.70 -9.92 -1.84
C GLY A 326 -0.53 -11.09 -2.81
N GLY A 327 0.72 -11.44 -3.16
CA GLY A 327 1.00 -12.51 -4.11
C GLY A 327 0.78 -12.14 -5.59
N ILE A 328 0.38 -10.89 -5.89
CA ILE A 328 0.14 -10.42 -7.26
C ILE A 328 1.48 -10.05 -7.87
N TYR A 329 2.02 -10.96 -8.64
CA TYR A 329 3.36 -10.87 -9.21
C TYR A 329 3.38 -11.11 -10.72
N GLU A 330 2.74 -12.17 -11.19
CA GLU A 330 2.74 -12.59 -12.59
C GLU A 330 1.85 -11.68 -13.46
N GLU A 331 0.74 -11.19 -12.92
CA GLU A 331 -0.20 -10.31 -13.61
C GLU A 331 0.46 -9.03 -14.08
N GLN A 332 1.30 -8.41 -13.24
CA GLN A 332 2.05 -7.19 -13.59
C GLN A 332 2.96 -7.42 -14.80
N ARG A 333 3.66 -8.55 -14.82
CA ARG A 333 4.56 -8.92 -15.92
C ARG A 333 3.81 -9.29 -17.19
N TYR A 334 2.71 -10.04 -17.02
CA TYR A 334 1.85 -10.39 -18.14
C TYR A 334 1.33 -9.13 -18.86
N ILE A 335 0.84 -8.12 -18.10
CA ILE A 335 0.37 -6.84 -18.63
C ILE A 335 1.52 -6.14 -19.39
N LEU A 336 2.69 -5.99 -18.78
CA LEU A 336 3.82 -5.31 -19.42
C LEU A 336 4.27 -6.01 -20.70
N HIS A 337 4.37 -7.34 -20.70
CA HIS A 337 4.75 -8.08 -21.93
C HIS A 337 3.72 -7.96 -23.07
N LYS A 338 2.47 -7.61 -22.74
CA LYS A 338 1.41 -7.38 -23.74
C LYS A 338 1.31 -5.92 -24.19
N CYS A 339 1.68 -4.98 -23.34
CA CYS A 339 1.41 -3.55 -23.55
C CYS A 339 2.65 -2.73 -23.91
N VAL A 340 3.89 -3.27 -23.76
CA VAL A 340 5.11 -2.52 -24.06
C VAL A 340 6.05 -3.30 -24.96
N LYS A 341 6.74 -2.59 -25.84
CA LYS A 341 7.70 -3.19 -26.77
C LYS A 341 8.97 -3.68 -26.06
N ASN A 342 9.47 -2.92 -25.11
CA ASN A 342 10.75 -3.16 -24.45
C ASN A 342 10.58 -3.15 -22.93
N PHE A 343 10.59 -4.33 -22.31
CA PHE A 343 10.54 -4.48 -20.86
C PHE A 343 11.88 -4.96 -20.30
N VAL A 344 12.35 -4.31 -19.22
CA VAL A 344 13.59 -4.66 -18.51
C VAL A 344 13.30 -4.79 -17.02
N GLU A 345 13.63 -5.94 -16.45
CA GLU A 345 13.45 -6.18 -15.01
C GLU A 345 14.40 -5.35 -14.14
N MET A 346 13.88 -4.86 -13.03
CA MET A 346 14.68 -4.26 -11.97
C MET A 346 15.34 -5.35 -11.12
N ASN A 347 16.60 -5.21 -10.74
CA ASN A 347 17.30 -6.23 -9.97
C ASN A 347 17.53 -5.80 -8.50
N PRO A 348 17.14 -6.61 -7.49
CA PRO A 348 16.33 -7.82 -7.57
C PRO A 348 14.87 -7.51 -7.89
N PRO A 349 14.17 -8.40 -8.64
CA PRO A 349 12.76 -8.24 -9.02
C PRO A 349 11.80 -8.87 -8.01
N GLY A 350 10.52 -8.62 -8.21
CA GLY A 350 9.42 -9.36 -7.61
C GLY A 350 9.45 -9.40 -6.08
N LEU A 351 9.39 -10.60 -5.53
CA LEU A 351 9.36 -10.82 -4.08
C LEU A 351 10.62 -10.33 -3.36
N ASP A 352 11.75 -10.19 -4.05
CA ASP A 352 13.01 -9.68 -3.49
C ASP A 352 13.24 -8.19 -3.73
N ASN A 353 12.32 -7.53 -4.43
CA ASN A 353 12.39 -6.11 -4.72
C ASN A 353 12.63 -5.24 -3.48
N LEU A 354 13.45 -4.19 -3.61
CA LEU A 354 13.64 -3.19 -2.56
C LEU A 354 12.44 -2.25 -2.49
N CYS A 355 12.03 -1.91 -1.28
CA CYS A 355 10.96 -0.95 -1.05
C CYS A 355 11.32 0.44 -1.64
N CYS A 356 10.32 1.15 -2.18
CA CYS A 356 10.50 2.54 -2.65
C CYS A 356 10.77 3.53 -1.50
N GLY A 357 10.32 3.20 -0.30
CA GLY A 357 10.43 4.07 0.88
C GLY A 357 9.09 4.68 1.33
N GLY A 358 8.07 4.75 0.47
CA GLY A 358 6.79 5.41 0.75
C GLY A 358 5.78 4.61 1.57
N GLY A 359 6.09 3.33 1.89
CA GLY A 359 5.16 2.44 2.60
C GLY A 359 5.05 2.70 4.11
N GLY A 360 4.12 1.99 4.76
CA GLY A 360 3.99 1.98 6.22
C GLY A 360 3.61 3.32 6.85
N GLY A 361 3.02 4.23 6.09
CA GLY A 361 2.66 5.58 6.55
C GLY A 361 3.77 6.63 6.33
N GLN A 362 4.93 6.27 5.78
CA GLN A 362 6.09 7.17 5.65
C GLN A 362 5.81 8.45 4.87
N LEU A 363 4.94 8.41 3.85
CA LEU A 363 4.55 9.60 3.08
C LEU A 363 3.75 10.62 3.90
N SER A 364 3.14 10.19 5.00
CA SER A 364 2.37 11.07 5.91
C SER A 364 3.20 11.58 7.08
N MET A 365 4.41 11.05 7.30
CA MET A 365 5.28 11.39 8.45
C MET A 365 6.47 12.22 8.01
N SER A 366 6.26 13.54 7.88
CA SER A 366 7.26 14.48 7.39
C SER A 366 8.52 14.56 8.27
N GLU A 367 8.41 14.27 9.56
CA GLU A 367 9.51 14.23 10.53
C GLU A 367 10.58 13.18 10.19
N TYR A 368 10.21 12.13 9.41
CA TYR A 368 11.13 11.10 8.95
C TYR A 368 11.54 11.25 7.48
N ASN A 369 11.26 12.40 6.86
CA ASN A 369 11.49 12.64 5.44
C ASN A 369 12.97 12.43 5.03
N GLU A 370 13.93 12.85 5.85
CA GLU A 370 15.35 12.64 5.59
C GLU A 370 15.69 11.15 5.44
N ARG A 371 15.21 10.31 6.40
CA ARG A 371 15.42 8.85 6.34
C ARG A 371 14.73 8.24 5.14
N ARG A 372 13.49 8.65 4.88
CA ARG A 372 12.69 8.17 3.74
C ARG A 372 13.39 8.45 2.42
N MET A 373 13.87 9.67 2.23
CA MET A 373 14.58 10.04 1.00
C MET A 373 15.98 9.42 0.93
N GLY A 374 16.63 9.19 2.05
CA GLY A 374 17.91 8.47 2.09
C GLY A 374 17.79 7.03 1.60
N ILE A 375 16.79 6.28 2.08
CA ILE A 375 16.55 4.91 1.59
C ILE A 375 16.08 4.87 0.13
N ALA A 376 15.42 5.92 -0.36
CA ALA A 376 15.00 6.06 -1.75
C ALA A 376 16.20 6.07 -2.73
N GLY A 377 17.39 6.45 -2.27
CA GLY A 377 18.62 6.37 -3.06
C GLY A 377 18.95 4.94 -3.53
N LEU A 378 18.63 3.93 -2.73
CA LEU A 378 18.79 2.52 -3.13
C LEU A 378 17.87 2.17 -4.32
N LYS A 379 16.67 2.69 -4.33
CA LYS A 379 15.74 2.53 -5.44
C LYS A 379 16.19 3.32 -6.68
N ALA A 380 16.68 4.53 -6.48
CA ALA A 380 17.26 5.34 -7.56
C ALA A 380 18.40 4.60 -8.29
N GLU A 381 19.29 3.94 -7.56
CA GLU A 381 20.36 3.14 -8.14
C GLU A 381 19.84 1.90 -8.89
N GLN A 382 18.76 1.26 -8.41
CA GLN A 382 18.11 0.18 -9.16
C GLN A 382 17.56 0.69 -10.49
N ILE A 383 16.85 1.82 -10.49
CA ILE A 383 16.27 2.43 -11.70
C ILE A 383 17.37 2.79 -12.70
N LYS A 384 18.41 3.48 -12.28
CA LYS A 384 19.56 3.85 -13.15
C LYS A 384 20.17 2.65 -13.87
N LYS A 385 20.30 1.51 -13.15
CA LYS A 385 20.91 0.29 -13.71
C LYS A 385 20.07 -0.37 -14.80
N THR A 386 18.76 -0.09 -14.88
CA THR A 386 17.90 -0.64 -15.94
C THR A 386 18.06 0.11 -17.27
N GLY A 387 18.49 1.37 -17.24
CA GLY A 387 18.48 2.24 -18.41
C GLY A 387 17.08 2.57 -18.95
N ALA A 388 16.02 2.26 -18.19
CA ALA A 388 14.64 2.50 -18.61
C ALA A 388 14.30 3.98 -18.64
N ALA A 389 13.48 4.38 -19.60
CA ALA A 389 12.89 5.72 -19.70
C ALA A 389 11.60 5.85 -18.87
N VAL A 390 10.91 4.73 -18.61
CA VAL A 390 9.66 4.68 -17.88
C VAL A 390 9.77 3.67 -16.72
N VAL A 391 9.30 4.06 -15.55
CA VAL A 391 9.13 3.17 -14.39
C VAL A 391 7.64 2.94 -14.18
N ALA A 392 7.20 1.72 -14.44
CA ALA A 392 5.84 1.28 -14.16
C ALA A 392 5.69 0.87 -12.69
N THR A 393 4.57 1.21 -12.05
CA THR A 393 4.26 0.72 -10.70
C THR A 393 2.76 0.79 -10.39
N PRO A 394 2.11 -0.35 -10.08
CA PRO A 394 0.68 -0.39 -9.75
C PRO A 394 0.43 0.01 -8.28
N CYS A 395 0.88 1.20 -7.88
CA CYS A 395 0.63 1.72 -6.53
C CYS A 395 0.85 3.23 -6.45
N HIS A 396 -0.19 4.03 -6.29
CA HIS A 396 -0.10 5.49 -6.22
C HIS A 396 0.79 6.02 -5.08
N ASN A 397 0.89 5.31 -3.97
CA ASN A 397 1.88 5.67 -2.95
C ASN A 397 3.33 5.45 -3.44
N CYS A 398 3.55 4.43 -4.28
CA CYS A 398 4.86 4.25 -4.92
C CYS A 398 5.07 5.27 -6.04
N VAL A 399 4.05 5.63 -6.81
CA VAL A 399 4.12 6.71 -7.83
C VAL A 399 4.60 8.00 -7.17
N ASP A 400 3.91 8.46 -6.12
CA ASP A 400 4.29 9.68 -5.37
C ASP A 400 5.73 9.60 -4.85
N GLN A 401 6.11 8.51 -4.20
CA GLN A 401 7.46 8.30 -3.70
C GLN A 401 8.51 8.29 -4.82
N LEU A 402 8.22 7.65 -5.95
CA LEU A 402 9.15 7.56 -7.08
C LEU A 402 9.28 8.88 -7.83
N ILE A 403 8.24 9.71 -7.90
CA ILE A 403 8.31 11.07 -8.44
C ILE A 403 9.26 11.92 -7.58
N GLN A 404 9.13 11.86 -6.25
CA GLN A 404 10.03 12.56 -5.33
C GLN A 404 11.48 12.03 -5.46
N THR A 405 11.64 10.71 -5.61
CA THR A 405 12.94 10.08 -5.83
C THR A 405 13.54 10.51 -7.17
N ASN A 406 12.74 10.53 -8.24
CA ASN A 406 13.15 11.00 -9.58
C ASN A 406 13.70 12.43 -9.52
N ALA A 407 12.99 13.34 -8.85
CA ALA A 407 13.42 14.73 -8.68
C ALA A 407 14.72 14.83 -7.85
N ALA A 408 14.77 14.18 -6.67
CA ALA A 408 15.90 14.26 -5.74
C ALA A 408 17.19 13.66 -6.32
N TYR A 409 17.09 12.57 -7.06
CA TYR A 409 18.23 11.83 -7.62
C TYR A 409 18.46 12.07 -9.11
N LYS A 410 17.69 12.99 -9.72
CA LYS A 410 17.81 13.41 -11.13
C LYS A 410 17.83 12.23 -12.09
N LEU A 411 16.84 11.32 -11.95
CA LEU A 411 16.81 10.10 -12.75
C LEU A 411 16.35 10.34 -14.19
N ASN A 412 15.56 11.40 -14.40
CA ASN A 412 15.02 11.78 -15.70
C ASN A 412 14.19 10.68 -16.36
N VAL A 413 13.32 10.01 -15.58
CA VAL A 413 12.40 8.95 -16.02
C VAL A 413 10.96 9.40 -15.86
N LYS A 414 10.06 8.82 -16.64
CA LYS A 414 8.60 8.94 -16.44
C LYS A 414 8.16 7.90 -15.40
N ILE A 415 7.21 8.26 -14.53
CA ILE A 415 6.60 7.30 -13.60
C ILE A 415 5.16 7.10 -14.06
N LYS A 416 4.75 5.86 -14.31
CA LYS A 416 3.41 5.50 -14.76
C LYS A 416 2.81 4.36 -13.94
N THR A 417 1.50 4.36 -13.82
CA THR A 417 0.73 3.20 -13.35
C THR A 417 0.62 2.15 -14.46
N LEU A 418 0.19 0.92 -14.12
CA LEU A 418 -0.11 -0.08 -15.16
C LEU A 418 -1.37 0.30 -15.94
N ALA A 419 -2.35 0.91 -15.28
CA ALA A 419 -3.56 1.39 -15.95
C ALA A 419 -3.23 2.42 -17.05
N GLU A 420 -2.33 3.37 -16.78
CA GLU A 420 -1.86 4.34 -17.79
C GLU A 420 -1.14 3.64 -18.95
N ILE A 421 -0.29 2.65 -18.68
CA ILE A 421 0.42 1.89 -19.72
C ILE A 421 -0.57 1.08 -20.58
N VAL A 422 -1.56 0.46 -19.96
CA VAL A 422 -2.61 -0.27 -20.67
C VAL A 422 -3.46 0.67 -21.52
N ALA A 423 -3.89 1.81 -20.94
CA ALA A 423 -4.71 2.81 -21.65
C ALA A 423 -3.98 3.38 -22.88
N ASP A 424 -2.65 3.60 -22.79
CA ASP A 424 -1.83 4.02 -23.92
C ASP A 424 -1.76 2.94 -25.02
N ALA A 425 -1.78 1.65 -24.63
CA ALA A 425 -1.68 0.52 -25.55
C ALA A 425 -3.02 0.11 -26.19
N ILE A 426 -4.17 0.55 -25.63
CA ILE A 426 -5.49 0.15 -26.14
C ILE A 426 -5.65 0.55 -27.60
N VAL A 427 -6.19 -0.40 -28.40
CA VAL A 427 -6.67 -0.16 -29.77
C VAL A 427 -8.19 -0.09 -29.71
N LEU A 428 -8.75 1.06 -30.04
CA LEU A 428 -10.20 1.26 -30.12
C LEU A 428 -10.74 0.83 -31.49
N GLU A 429 -11.95 0.27 -31.54
CA GLU A 429 -12.58 -0.21 -32.80
C GLU A 429 -12.66 0.86 -33.89
N ASN A 430 -12.71 2.13 -33.53
CA ASN A 430 -12.72 3.24 -34.48
C ASN A 430 -11.36 3.45 -35.15
N GLU A 431 -10.26 3.04 -34.53
CA GLU A 431 -8.90 3.12 -35.09
C GLU A 431 -8.64 2.01 -36.13
N GLU A 432 -9.25 0.82 -35.97
CA GLU A 432 -9.12 -0.29 -36.93
C GLU A 432 -9.72 0.08 -38.30
N LYS A 433 -10.82 0.84 -38.32
CA LYS A 433 -11.50 1.25 -39.56
C LYS A 433 -10.78 2.36 -40.34
N SER A 434 -9.84 3.05 -39.73
CA SER A 434 -9.06 4.11 -40.41
C SER A 434 -7.77 3.59 -41.05
N ASN A 435 -7.35 2.37 -40.73
CA ASN A 435 -6.12 1.74 -41.22
C ASN A 435 -6.37 0.65 -42.28
N THR A 436 -7.62 0.40 -42.64
CA THR A 436 -8.03 -0.45 -43.77
C THR A 436 -8.56 0.38 -44.93
#